data_31e4bcad89e72421c28305561faac545
#
_entry.id   31e4bcad89e72421c28305561faac545
#
_cell.length_a   1.000
_cell.length_b   1.000
_cell.length_c   1.000
_cell.angle_alpha   90.00
_cell.angle_beta   90.00
_cell.angle_gamma   90.00
#
_symmetry.space_group_name_H-M   'P 1'
#
loop_
_entity.id
_entity.type
_entity.pdbx_description
1 polymer ?
#
loop_
_entity_poly.entity_id
_entity_poly.type
_entity_poly.pdbx_seq_one_letter_code
_entity_poly.pdbx_strand_id
1 'polypeptide(L)'
;MAIDEVFERRIGDVSGRGKLAADMREVWMLQPRFERRSISSAPKLIENLRFRAGYDFLRLRAVVGEVDVTLADWWHEYSLGDEDQREGMLREI
;
A
#
# COMPACT_ATOMS: atom_id res chain seq x y z
N MET A 1 11.57 -13.29 20.86
CA MET A 1 12.51 -12.26 20.43
C MET A 1 12.22 -10.95 21.12
N ALA A 2 13.25 -10.19 21.47
CA ALA A 2 13.09 -8.98 22.27
C ALA A 2 12.21 -7.91 21.60
N ILE A 3 12.28 -7.78 20.29
CA ILE A 3 11.49 -6.80 19.56
C ILE A 3 9.99 -7.09 19.69
N ASP A 4 9.61 -8.35 19.56
CA ASP A 4 8.21 -8.76 19.66
C ASP A 4 7.67 -8.52 21.07
N GLU A 5 8.47 -8.80 22.08
CA GLU A 5 8.08 -8.57 23.47
C GLU A 5 7.84 -7.09 23.75
N VAL A 6 8.75 -6.23 23.28
CA VAL A 6 8.62 -4.78 23.44
C VAL A 6 7.37 -4.26 22.74
N PHE A 7 7.13 -4.77 21.55
CA PHE A 7 5.97 -4.40 20.76
C PHE A 7 4.67 -4.78 21.46
N GLU A 8 4.59 -6.00 21.95
CA GLU A 8 3.43 -6.47 22.68
C GLU A 8 3.16 -5.67 23.94
N ARG A 9 4.21 -5.33 24.67
CA ARG A 9 4.09 -4.51 25.87
C ARG A 9 3.58 -3.12 25.58
N ARG A 10 4.01 -2.52 24.47
CA ARG A 10 3.57 -1.18 24.08
C ARG A 10 2.10 -1.15 23.71
N ILE A 11 1.66 -2.17 23.01
CA ILE A 11 0.25 -2.26 22.62
C ILE A 11 -0.57 -2.62 23.85
N GLY A 12 -0.07 -3.47 24.74
CA GLY A 12 -0.66 -3.79 26.04
C GLY A 12 -2.04 -4.38 26.00
N ASP A 13 -2.54 -4.69 24.81
CA ASP A 13 -3.93 -5.04 24.60
C ASP A 13 -4.03 -6.04 23.47
N VAL A 14 -4.66 -7.15 23.72
CA VAL A 14 -4.81 -8.23 22.75
C VAL A 14 -5.63 -7.79 21.54
N SER A 15 -6.68 -7.02 21.75
CA SER A 15 -7.51 -6.54 20.64
C SER A 15 -6.76 -5.54 19.77
N GLY A 16 -5.96 -4.66 20.38
CA GLY A 16 -5.13 -3.74 19.63
C GLY A 16 -4.10 -4.48 18.77
N ARG A 17 -3.51 -5.52 19.34
CA ARG A 17 -2.54 -6.35 18.63
C ARG A 17 -3.19 -7.10 17.47
N GLY A 18 -4.39 -7.64 17.69
CA GLY A 18 -5.12 -8.34 16.64
C GLY A 18 -5.49 -7.42 15.48
N LYS A 19 -5.93 -6.20 15.80
CA LYS A 19 -6.26 -5.21 14.80
C LYS A 19 -5.03 -4.81 13.99
N LEU A 20 -3.91 -4.57 14.65
CA LEU A 20 -2.67 -4.22 13.98
C LEU A 20 -2.20 -5.32 13.04
N ALA A 21 -2.27 -6.58 13.49
CA ALA A 21 -1.90 -7.71 12.64
C ALA A 21 -2.80 -7.81 11.40
N ALA A 22 -4.11 -7.58 11.59
CA ALA A 22 -5.05 -7.59 10.47
C ALA A 22 -4.76 -6.46 9.48
N ASP A 23 -4.46 -5.26 9.98
CA ASP A 23 -4.12 -4.12 9.14
C ASP A 23 -2.85 -4.38 8.34
N MET A 24 -1.83 -4.94 8.96
CA MET A 24 -0.58 -5.28 8.28
C MET A 24 -0.80 -6.35 7.22
N ARG A 25 -1.66 -7.32 7.48
CA ARG A 25 -2.01 -8.34 6.51
C ARG A 25 -2.66 -7.72 5.28
N GLU A 26 -3.58 -6.79 5.47
CA GLU A 26 -4.22 -6.09 4.37
C GLU A 26 -3.22 -5.30 3.54
N VAL A 27 -2.28 -4.62 4.19
CA VAL A 27 -1.21 -3.90 3.51
C VAL A 27 -0.41 -4.85 2.61
N TRP A 28 -0.06 -6.03 3.11
CA TRP A 28 0.63 -7.06 2.33
C TRP A 28 -0.19 -7.54 1.15
N MET A 29 -1.48 -7.80 1.37
CA MET A 29 -2.37 -8.33 0.35
C MET A 29 -2.64 -7.33 -0.77
N LEU A 30 -2.46 -6.04 -0.51
CA LEU A 30 -2.59 -5.02 -1.55
C LEU A 30 -1.39 -4.96 -2.50
N GLN A 31 -0.23 -5.48 -2.09
CA GLN A 31 0.98 -5.36 -2.89
C GLN A 31 0.85 -5.95 -4.30
N PRO A 32 0.30 -7.14 -4.50
CA PRO A 32 0.11 -7.64 -5.87
C PRO A 32 -0.76 -6.74 -6.73
N ARG A 33 -1.72 -6.06 -6.13
CA ARG A 33 -2.60 -5.13 -6.85
C ARG A 33 -1.84 -3.88 -7.30
N PHE A 34 -0.93 -3.38 -6.48
CA PHE A 34 -0.06 -2.27 -6.88
C PHE A 34 0.82 -2.66 -8.05
N GLU A 35 1.34 -3.88 -8.03
CA GLU A 35 2.23 -4.36 -9.09
C GLU A 35 1.50 -4.60 -10.41
N ARG A 36 0.23 -4.98 -10.36
CA ARG A 36 -0.55 -5.29 -11.56
C ARG A 36 -1.08 -4.10 -12.33
N ARG A 37 -1.30 -3.00 -11.71
CA ARG A 37 -1.83 -1.79 -12.35
C ARG A 37 -2.81 -2.07 -13.50
N SER A 38 -4.08 -2.28 -13.21
CA SER A 38 -5.07 -2.52 -14.26
C SER A 38 -6.11 -1.41 -14.30
N ILE A 39 -6.72 -1.22 -15.46
CA ILE A 39 -7.75 -0.21 -15.68
C ILE A 39 -8.92 -0.43 -14.71
N SER A 40 -9.25 -1.68 -14.44
CA SER A 40 -10.39 -2.00 -13.57
C SER A 40 -10.06 -1.92 -12.09
N SER A 41 -8.82 -2.22 -11.69
CA SER A 41 -8.46 -2.29 -10.28
C SER A 41 -7.86 -1.00 -9.71
N ALA A 42 -7.19 -0.21 -10.53
CA ALA A 42 -6.53 1.00 -10.05
C ALA A 42 -7.49 2.00 -9.39
N PRO A 43 -8.63 2.35 -9.99
CA PRO A 43 -9.56 3.27 -9.35
C PRO A 43 -10.10 2.75 -8.02
N LYS A 44 -10.33 1.45 -7.93
CA LYS A 44 -10.82 0.83 -6.70
C LYS A 44 -9.77 0.81 -5.62
N LEU A 45 -8.51 0.63 -6.01
CA LEU A 45 -7.41 0.54 -5.06
C LEU A 45 -7.20 1.86 -4.32
N ILE A 46 -7.25 2.99 -5.02
CA ILE A 46 -7.07 4.29 -4.37
C ILE A 46 -8.22 4.66 -3.43
N GLU A 47 -9.37 4.01 -3.58
CA GLU A 47 -10.51 4.20 -2.68
C GLU A 47 -10.43 3.30 -1.44
N ASN A 48 -9.52 2.35 -1.43
CA ASN A 48 -9.36 1.44 -0.30
C ASN A 48 -8.83 2.20 0.93
N LEU A 49 -9.41 1.90 2.10
CA LEU A 49 -9.00 2.53 3.35
C LEU A 49 -7.53 2.29 3.70
N ARG A 50 -6.97 1.21 3.19
CA ARG A 50 -5.56 0.85 3.43
C ARG A 50 -4.63 1.29 2.32
N PHE A 51 -5.13 2.07 1.36
CA PHE A 51 -4.31 2.49 0.22
C PHE A 51 -3.05 3.22 0.68
N ARG A 52 -3.20 4.19 1.59
CA ARG A 52 -2.07 5.00 2.05
C ARG A 52 -0.99 4.13 2.69
N ALA A 53 -1.39 3.25 3.60
CA ALA A 53 -0.44 2.34 4.25
C ALA A 53 0.19 1.38 3.25
N GLY A 54 -0.61 0.87 2.31
CA GLY A 54 -0.11 0.00 1.24
C GLY A 54 0.89 0.71 0.34
N TYR A 55 0.60 1.96 -0.01
CA TYR A 55 1.50 2.77 -0.81
C TYR A 55 2.81 3.06 -0.06
N ASP A 56 2.73 3.40 1.21
CA ASP A 56 3.92 3.66 2.02
C ASP A 56 4.82 2.41 2.06
N PHE A 57 4.21 1.23 2.18
CA PHE A 57 4.95 -0.02 2.16
C PHE A 57 5.56 -0.28 0.78
N LEU A 58 4.82 0.01 -0.29
CA LEU A 58 5.34 -0.09 -1.65
C LEU A 58 6.58 0.80 -1.84
N ARG A 59 6.53 2.01 -1.31
CA ARG A 59 7.65 2.95 -1.38
C ARG A 59 8.88 2.40 -0.66
N LEU A 60 8.68 1.78 0.49
CA LEU A 60 9.77 1.12 1.21
C LEU A 60 10.37 -0.02 0.40
N ARG A 61 9.53 -0.81 -0.27
CA ARG A 61 10.01 -1.90 -1.13
C ARG A 61 10.82 -1.36 -2.30
N ALA A 62 10.45 -0.20 -2.83
CA ALA A 62 11.21 0.44 -3.89
C ALA A 62 12.58 0.91 -3.39
N VAL A 63 12.64 1.45 -2.16
CA VAL A 63 13.90 1.91 -1.58
C VAL A 63 14.89 0.75 -1.42
N VAL A 64 14.41 -0.42 -1.03
CA VAL A 64 15.28 -1.60 -0.86
C VAL A 64 15.46 -2.41 -2.14
N GLY A 65 14.88 -1.97 -3.25
CA GLY A 65 15.10 -2.59 -4.55
C GLY A 65 14.20 -3.77 -4.87
N GLU A 66 13.16 -4.03 -4.09
CA GLU A 66 12.23 -5.12 -4.39
C GLU A 66 11.32 -4.82 -5.57
N VAL A 67 10.98 -3.55 -5.76
CA VAL A 67 10.17 -3.11 -6.91
C VAL A 67 10.83 -1.89 -7.53
N ASP A 68 10.47 -1.59 -8.77
CA ASP A 68 10.99 -0.42 -9.46
C ASP A 68 10.41 0.85 -8.84
N VAL A 69 11.24 1.86 -8.64
CA VAL A 69 10.80 3.13 -8.07
C VAL A 69 9.75 3.81 -8.97
N THR A 70 9.79 3.56 -10.27
CA THR A 70 8.81 4.11 -11.20
C THR A 70 7.39 3.61 -10.91
N LEU A 71 7.27 2.40 -10.37
CA LEU A 71 5.98 1.86 -9.96
C LEU A 71 5.39 2.69 -8.80
N ALA A 72 6.20 2.99 -7.79
CA ALA A 72 5.77 3.81 -6.67
C ALA A 72 5.44 5.24 -7.13
N ASP A 73 6.25 5.80 -8.02
CA ASP A 73 6.01 7.13 -8.57
C ASP A 73 4.70 7.18 -9.36
N TRP A 74 4.41 6.13 -10.13
CA TRP A 74 3.16 6.04 -10.87
C TRP A 74 1.95 6.11 -9.95
N TRP A 75 1.96 5.35 -8.86
CA TRP A 75 0.86 5.36 -7.90
C TRP A 75 0.74 6.68 -7.16
N HIS A 76 1.87 7.32 -6.88
CA HIS A 76 1.87 8.64 -6.27
C HIS A 76 1.15 9.66 -7.16
N GLU A 77 1.53 9.73 -8.41
CA GLU A 77 0.91 10.64 -9.38
C GLU A 77 -0.56 10.30 -9.60
N TYR A 78 -0.86 9.01 -9.71
CA TYR A 78 -2.24 8.57 -9.92
C TYR A 78 -3.14 8.98 -8.75
N SER A 79 -2.68 8.83 -7.53
CA SER A 79 -3.47 9.17 -6.35
C SER A 79 -3.70 10.67 -6.20
N LEU A 80 -2.78 11.49 -6.69
CA LEU A 80 -2.87 12.95 -6.60
C LEU A 80 -3.57 13.59 -7.80
N GLY A 81 -3.74 12.85 -8.89
CA GLY A 81 -4.30 13.38 -10.12
C GLY A 81 -5.81 13.56 -10.07
N ASP A 82 -6.34 14.40 -10.95
CA ASP A 82 -7.78 14.51 -11.17
C ASP A 82 -8.27 13.38 -12.08
N GLU A 83 -9.58 13.36 -12.40
CA GLU A 83 -10.16 12.31 -13.22
C GLU A 83 -9.53 12.24 -14.62
N ASP A 84 -9.29 13.39 -15.24
CA ASP A 84 -8.71 13.43 -16.57
C ASP A 84 -7.29 12.89 -16.59
N GLN A 85 -6.50 13.26 -15.60
CA GLN A 85 -5.13 12.79 -15.46
C GLN A 85 -5.10 11.29 -15.21
N ARG A 86 -5.96 10.81 -14.32
CA ARG A 86 -6.05 9.37 -14.01
C ARG A 86 -6.46 8.57 -15.23
N GLU A 87 -7.43 9.06 -15.99
CA GLU A 87 -7.86 8.40 -17.20
C GLU A 87 -6.72 8.30 -18.22
N GLY A 88 -5.97 9.39 -18.39
CA GLY A 88 -4.80 9.38 -19.26
C GLY A 88 -3.75 8.37 -18.82
N MET A 89 -3.49 8.27 -17.53
CA MET A 89 -2.54 7.32 -16.99
C MET A 89 -3.00 5.87 -17.20
N LEU A 90 -4.29 5.60 -17.06
CA LEU A 90 -4.83 4.27 -17.30
C LEU A 90 -4.73 3.84 -18.76
N ARG A 91 -4.83 4.77 -19.68
CA ARG A 91 -4.68 4.48 -21.11
C ARG A 91 -3.27 4.05 -21.49
N GLU A 92 -2.30 4.43 -20.69
CA GLU A 92 -0.90 4.11 -20.93
C GLU A 92 -0.47 2.76 -20.36
N ILE A 93 -1.33 2.09 -19.61
CA ILE A 93 -1.01 0.78 -19.04
C ILE A 93 -0.84 -0.30 -20.12
#